data_4caad1d4c52629bd68acd1b1a1ab3f5e
#
_entry.id   4caad1d4c52629bd68acd1b1a1ab3f5e
#
_cell.length_a   1.000
_cell.length_b   1.000
_cell.length_c   1.000
_cell.angle_alpha   90.00
_cell.angle_beta   90.00
_cell.angle_gamma   90.00
#
_symmetry.space_group_name_H-M   'P 1'
#
loop_
_entity.id
_entity.type
_entity.pdbx_description
1 polymer ?
#
loop_
_entity_poly.entity_id
_entity_poly.type
_entity_poly.pdbx_seq_one_letter_code
_entity_poly.pdbx_strand_id
1 'polypeptide(L)'
;DVCSSDLWSAANKMQQPDDIPQVHIVALWVALAALVIKELLFRYMLAVATRVKSTMLVANAWHARSDAASSLVVAIGIIGSLSGFKLLDPVAALVVGLIVTRMGYSFMSDSLHDLMDRAVDIETENSIKTTLLSTPGVEGIHDLKTRKMGDLVVVDVHLEIDGDLSVKVGHDIAVLARKSVLDNHHVLNVMTHVDPYFKGDNSPGCGGK
;
A
#
# COMPACT_ATOMS: atom_id res chain seq x y z
N ASP A 1 -23.65 5.38 -1.40
CA ASP A 1 -25.03 5.46 -1.95
C ASP A 1 -25.07 5.85 -3.42
N VAL A 2 -24.21 6.73 -3.93
CA VAL A 2 -24.18 7.11 -5.36
C VAL A 2 -23.87 5.89 -6.25
N CYS A 3 -22.90 5.07 -5.88
CA CYS A 3 -22.47 3.91 -6.68
C CYS A 3 -23.56 2.82 -6.77
N SER A 4 -24.34 2.60 -5.71
CA SER A 4 -25.45 1.64 -5.72
C SER A 4 -26.63 2.13 -6.56
N SER A 5 -26.92 3.43 -6.57
CA SER A 5 -27.95 4.04 -7.40
C SER A 5 -27.59 3.97 -8.90
N ASP A 6 -26.33 4.12 -9.23
CA ASP A 6 -25.84 4.04 -10.62
C ASP A 6 -25.90 2.61 -11.18
N LEU A 7 -25.50 1.62 -10.36
CA LEU A 7 -25.64 0.21 -10.72
C LEU A 7 -27.09 -0.21 -10.90
N TRP A 8 -27.97 0.22 -9.99
CA TRP A 8 -29.41 -0.03 -10.09
C TRP A 8 -30.02 0.63 -11.32
N SER A 9 -29.66 1.89 -11.59
CA SER A 9 -30.10 2.63 -12.77
C SER A 9 -29.63 1.96 -14.07
N ALA A 10 -28.36 1.50 -14.12
CA ALA A 10 -27.81 0.78 -15.28
C ALA A 10 -28.55 -0.55 -15.51
N ALA A 11 -28.79 -1.33 -14.45
CA ALA A 11 -29.54 -2.59 -14.52
C ALA A 11 -30.98 -2.40 -15.01
N ASN A 12 -31.65 -1.32 -14.55
CA ASN A 12 -33.02 -1.00 -14.94
C ASN A 12 -33.09 -0.55 -16.41
N LYS A 13 -32.14 0.24 -16.89
CA LYS A 13 -32.01 0.64 -18.31
C LYS A 13 -31.78 -0.56 -19.25
N MET A 14 -31.09 -1.60 -18.77
CA MET A 14 -30.91 -2.83 -19.57
C MET A 14 -32.22 -3.60 -19.75
N GLN A 15 -33.19 -3.46 -18.83
CA GLN A 15 -34.49 -4.13 -18.93
C GLN A 15 -35.48 -3.39 -19.87
N GLN A 16 -35.24 -2.09 -20.10
CA GLN A 16 -36.11 -1.24 -20.95
C GLN A 16 -35.25 -0.48 -21.99
N PRO A 17 -34.79 -1.18 -23.07
CA PRO A 17 -33.87 -0.60 -24.07
C PRO A 17 -34.46 0.59 -24.85
N ASP A 18 -35.79 0.70 -24.93
CA ASP A 18 -36.46 1.75 -25.70
C ASP A 18 -36.49 3.11 -25.00
N ASP A 19 -36.30 3.14 -23.68
CA ASP A 19 -36.33 4.37 -22.84
C ASP A 19 -34.90 4.97 -22.64
N ILE A 20 -33.87 4.44 -23.32
CA ILE A 20 -32.51 4.94 -23.16
C ILE A 20 -32.37 6.28 -23.91
N PRO A 21 -32.11 7.40 -23.20
CA PRO A 21 -31.92 8.70 -23.84
C PRO A 21 -30.71 8.68 -24.76
N GLN A 22 -30.81 9.34 -25.91
CA GLN A 22 -29.69 9.48 -26.82
C GLN A 22 -28.55 10.26 -26.16
N VAL A 23 -27.35 9.67 -26.17
CA VAL A 23 -26.14 10.33 -25.65
C VAL A 23 -25.71 11.42 -26.62
N HIS A 24 -25.58 12.64 -26.13
CA HIS A 24 -25.12 13.76 -26.94
C HIS A 24 -23.61 13.66 -27.21
N ILE A 25 -23.19 14.05 -28.44
CA ILE A 25 -21.77 14.09 -28.83
C ILE A 25 -20.89 14.93 -27.89
N VAL A 26 -21.48 15.89 -27.20
CA VAL A 26 -20.82 16.70 -26.15
C VAL A 26 -20.29 15.82 -25.02
N ALA A 27 -21.02 14.77 -24.64
CA ALA A 27 -20.60 13.84 -23.58
C ALA A 27 -19.30 13.09 -23.98
N LEU A 28 -19.15 12.77 -25.27
CA LEU A 28 -17.90 12.16 -25.78
C LEU A 28 -16.71 13.10 -25.64
N TRP A 29 -16.85 14.38 -25.99
CA TRP A 29 -15.77 15.36 -25.85
C TRP A 29 -15.37 15.57 -24.39
N VAL A 30 -16.35 15.62 -23.49
CA VAL A 30 -16.11 15.71 -22.04
C VAL A 30 -15.38 14.46 -21.52
N ALA A 31 -15.78 13.26 -21.94
CA ALA A 31 -15.14 12.01 -21.56
C ALA A 31 -13.69 11.94 -22.07
N LEU A 32 -13.42 12.34 -23.31
CA LEU A 32 -12.08 12.41 -23.87
C LEU A 32 -11.19 13.44 -23.16
N ALA A 33 -11.73 14.62 -22.88
CA ALA A 33 -11.01 15.64 -22.11
C ALA A 33 -10.66 15.14 -20.71
N ALA A 34 -11.61 14.50 -20.02
CA ALA A 34 -11.36 13.89 -18.70
C ALA A 34 -10.30 12.81 -18.76
N LEU A 35 -10.31 11.96 -19.80
CA LEU A 35 -9.28 10.91 -19.98
C LEU A 35 -7.88 11.52 -20.13
N VAL A 36 -7.73 12.55 -20.98
CA VAL A 36 -6.45 13.23 -21.19
C VAL A 36 -5.96 13.89 -19.89
N ILE A 37 -6.84 14.59 -19.18
CA ILE A 37 -6.49 15.25 -17.91
C ILE A 37 -6.04 14.22 -16.88
N LYS A 38 -6.75 13.09 -16.74
CA LYS A 38 -6.41 12.01 -15.81
C LYS A 38 -5.07 11.35 -16.16
N GLU A 39 -4.77 11.13 -17.45
CA GLU A 39 -3.48 10.56 -17.86
C GLU A 39 -2.32 11.54 -17.59
N LEU A 40 -2.51 12.84 -17.84
CA LEU A 40 -1.52 13.86 -17.49
C LEU A 40 -1.28 13.93 -15.98
N LEU A 41 -2.34 13.89 -15.19
CA LEU A 41 -2.27 13.88 -13.74
C LEU A 41 -1.51 12.65 -13.23
N PHE A 42 -1.81 11.46 -13.74
CA PHE A 42 -1.09 10.23 -13.43
C PHE A 42 0.41 10.38 -13.68
N ARG A 43 0.80 10.86 -14.87
CA ARG A 43 2.21 11.03 -15.22
C ARG A 43 2.91 12.03 -14.31
N TYR A 44 2.24 13.13 -13.99
CA TYR A 44 2.76 14.13 -13.05
C TYR A 44 2.94 13.54 -11.65
N MET A 45 1.92 12.86 -11.11
CA MET A 45 1.98 12.23 -9.80
C MET A 45 3.08 11.17 -9.73
N LEU A 46 3.21 10.33 -10.77
CA LEU A 46 4.25 9.29 -10.81
C LEU A 46 5.65 9.92 -10.83
N ALA A 47 5.86 10.98 -11.59
CA ALA A 47 7.14 11.68 -11.66
C ALA A 47 7.52 12.32 -10.31
N VAL A 48 6.55 12.87 -9.58
CA VAL A 48 6.78 13.41 -8.23
C VAL A 48 7.04 12.29 -7.23
N ALA A 49 6.22 11.23 -7.25
CA ALA A 49 6.32 10.08 -6.36
C ALA A 49 7.70 9.39 -6.44
N THR A 50 8.21 9.22 -7.66
CA THR A 50 9.55 8.65 -7.89
C THR A 50 10.68 9.55 -7.42
N ARG A 51 10.53 10.88 -7.52
CA ARG A 51 11.51 11.84 -6.99
C ARG A 51 11.59 11.82 -5.48
N VAL A 52 10.43 11.72 -4.81
CA VAL A 52 10.33 11.70 -3.35
C VAL A 52 10.62 10.32 -2.78
N LYS A 53 10.70 9.28 -3.63
CA LYS A 53 10.90 7.87 -3.26
C LYS A 53 9.82 7.35 -2.29
N SER A 54 8.59 7.87 -2.36
CA SER A 54 7.47 7.45 -1.53
C SER A 54 6.67 6.35 -2.23
N THR A 55 6.62 5.16 -1.63
CA THR A 55 5.84 4.02 -2.12
C THR A 55 4.35 4.31 -2.06
N MET A 56 3.90 5.05 -1.05
CA MET A 56 2.51 5.46 -0.88
C MET A 56 2.05 6.39 -2.03
N LEU A 57 2.88 7.37 -2.41
CA LEU A 57 2.58 8.25 -3.54
C LEU A 57 2.58 7.50 -4.88
N VAL A 58 3.45 6.50 -5.05
CA VAL A 58 3.45 5.62 -6.23
C VAL A 58 2.15 4.83 -6.29
N ALA A 59 1.72 4.22 -5.19
CA ALA A 59 0.44 3.49 -5.12
C ALA A 59 -0.74 4.41 -5.48
N ASN A 60 -0.78 5.63 -4.94
CA ASN A 60 -1.81 6.61 -5.26
C ASN A 60 -1.81 7.03 -6.74
N ALA A 61 -0.64 7.16 -7.37
CA ALA A 61 -0.54 7.40 -8.81
C ALA A 61 -1.15 6.25 -9.62
N TRP A 62 -0.91 4.99 -9.25
CA TRP A 62 -1.51 3.83 -9.90
C TRP A 62 -3.04 3.78 -9.76
N HIS A 63 -3.59 4.26 -8.62
CA HIS A 63 -5.04 4.44 -8.49
C HIS A 63 -5.60 5.45 -9.48
N ALA A 64 -4.94 6.60 -9.63
CA ALA A 64 -5.34 7.60 -10.62
C ALA A 64 -5.33 7.04 -12.05
N ARG A 65 -4.43 6.10 -12.37
CA ARG A 65 -4.42 5.38 -13.64
C ARG A 65 -5.59 4.41 -13.77
N SER A 66 -5.98 3.71 -12.72
CA SER A 66 -7.17 2.84 -12.72
C SER A 66 -8.45 3.65 -12.98
N ASP A 67 -8.53 4.87 -12.43
CA ASP A 67 -9.62 5.81 -12.70
C ASP A 67 -9.61 6.31 -14.17
N ALA A 68 -8.45 6.47 -14.78
CA ALA A 68 -8.34 6.77 -16.20
C ALA A 68 -8.84 5.60 -17.06
N ALA A 69 -8.52 4.35 -16.68
CA ALA A 69 -9.01 3.16 -17.36
C ALA A 69 -10.54 3.03 -17.32
N SER A 70 -11.18 3.34 -16.17
CA SER A 70 -12.65 3.37 -16.08
C SER A 70 -13.26 4.43 -16.99
N SER A 71 -12.63 5.61 -17.11
CA SER A 71 -13.06 6.66 -18.05
C SER A 71 -12.94 6.23 -19.52
N LEU A 72 -11.96 5.40 -19.86
CA LEU A 72 -11.83 4.81 -21.19
C LEU A 72 -13.00 3.88 -21.51
N VAL A 73 -13.42 3.05 -20.55
CA VAL A 73 -14.60 2.16 -20.72
C VAL A 73 -15.87 2.99 -20.99
N VAL A 74 -16.06 4.09 -20.26
CA VAL A 74 -17.17 5.01 -20.48
C VAL A 74 -17.11 5.61 -21.89
N ALA A 75 -15.94 6.08 -22.34
CA ALA A 75 -15.80 6.65 -23.67
C ALA A 75 -16.13 5.62 -24.78
N ILE A 76 -15.73 4.35 -24.61
CA ILE A 76 -16.08 3.26 -25.53
C ILE A 76 -17.59 3.01 -25.50
N GLY A 77 -18.23 3.01 -24.32
CA GLY A 77 -19.68 2.87 -24.20
C GLY A 77 -20.45 3.97 -24.96
N ILE A 78 -19.99 5.22 -24.81
CA ILE A 78 -20.58 6.38 -25.52
C ILE A 78 -20.42 6.24 -27.03
N ILE A 79 -19.22 5.89 -27.51
CA ILE A 79 -18.96 5.70 -28.95
C ILE A 79 -19.86 4.59 -29.51
N GLY A 80 -19.99 3.49 -28.80
CA GLY A 80 -20.86 2.39 -29.18
C GLY A 80 -22.33 2.78 -29.24
N SER A 81 -22.80 3.55 -28.25
CA SER A 81 -24.17 4.08 -28.23
C SER A 81 -24.43 5.02 -29.41
N LEU A 82 -23.50 5.92 -29.74
CA LEU A 82 -23.58 6.80 -30.90
C LEU A 82 -23.55 6.03 -32.24
N SER A 83 -22.92 4.85 -32.27
CA SER A 83 -22.87 3.95 -33.43
C SER A 83 -24.14 3.11 -33.60
N GLY A 84 -25.17 3.32 -32.77
CA GLY A 84 -26.48 2.65 -32.86
C GLY A 84 -26.67 1.47 -31.90
N PHE A 85 -25.64 1.08 -31.13
CA PHE A 85 -25.74 0.02 -30.12
C PHE A 85 -26.12 0.60 -28.76
N LYS A 86 -27.40 0.93 -28.55
CA LYS A 86 -27.93 1.58 -27.34
C LYS A 86 -27.60 0.87 -26.03
N LEU A 87 -27.39 -0.44 -26.05
CA LEU A 87 -27.07 -1.26 -24.88
C LEU A 87 -25.60 -1.12 -24.42
N LEU A 88 -24.69 -0.58 -25.25
CA LEU A 88 -23.27 -0.47 -24.89
C LEU A 88 -23.02 0.52 -23.76
N ASP A 89 -23.81 1.60 -23.68
CA ASP A 89 -23.69 2.58 -22.58
C ASP A 89 -24.08 2.00 -21.20
N PRO A 90 -25.24 1.35 -21.02
CA PRO A 90 -25.56 0.66 -19.76
C PRO A 90 -24.60 -0.46 -19.40
N VAL A 91 -24.08 -1.21 -20.37
CA VAL A 91 -23.08 -2.25 -20.14
C VAL A 91 -21.76 -1.64 -19.67
N ALA A 92 -21.32 -0.55 -20.30
CA ALA A 92 -20.12 0.18 -19.85
C ALA A 92 -20.30 0.72 -18.42
N ALA A 93 -21.47 1.29 -18.09
CA ALA A 93 -21.78 1.77 -16.76
C ALA A 93 -21.73 0.64 -15.72
N LEU A 94 -22.26 -0.54 -16.03
CA LEU A 94 -22.21 -1.72 -15.16
C LEU A 94 -20.77 -2.21 -14.93
N VAL A 95 -19.96 -2.27 -15.99
CA VAL A 95 -18.54 -2.67 -15.90
C VAL A 95 -17.78 -1.69 -15.02
N VAL A 96 -17.96 -0.38 -15.23
CA VAL A 96 -17.32 0.66 -14.40
C VAL A 96 -17.76 0.55 -12.96
N GLY A 97 -19.06 0.37 -12.69
CA GLY A 97 -19.59 0.19 -11.35
C GLY A 97 -18.97 -1.00 -10.63
N LEU A 98 -18.76 -2.13 -11.31
CA LEU A 98 -18.09 -3.30 -10.74
C LEU A 98 -16.61 -3.02 -10.46
N ILE A 99 -15.89 -2.34 -11.36
CA ILE A 99 -14.49 -1.96 -11.16
C ILE A 99 -14.37 -1.05 -9.92
N VAL A 100 -15.21 -0.02 -9.81
CA VAL A 100 -15.20 0.92 -8.68
C VAL A 100 -15.55 0.23 -7.37
N THR A 101 -16.55 -0.66 -7.38
CA THR A 101 -16.93 -1.45 -6.19
C THR A 101 -15.77 -2.34 -5.71
N ARG A 102 -15.12 -3.05 -6.64
CA ARG A 102 -13.94 -3.86 -6.31
C ARG A 102 -12.80 -3.02 -5.74
N MET A 103 -12.55 -1.86 -6.33
CA MET A 103 -11.51 -0.93 -5.89
C MET A 103 -11.81 -0.38 -4.48
N GLY A 104 -13.06 0.02 -4.22
CA GLY A 104 -13.50 0.47 -2.89
C GLY A 104 -13.36 -0.62 -1.82
N TYR A 105 -13.68 -1.88 -2.17
CA TYR A 105 -13.46 -3.01 -1.28
C TYR A 105 -11.97 -3.25 -0.96
N SER A 106 -11.11 -3.18 -1.98
CA SER A 106 -9.64 -3.31 -1.78
C SER A 106 -9.11 -2.22 -0.86
N PHE A 107 -9.51 -0.96 -1.09
CA PHE A 107 -9.13 0.16 -0.24
C PHE A 107 -9.56 0.00 1.22
N MET A 108 -10.80 -0.43 1.42
CA MET A 108 -11.31 -0.65 2.77
C MET A 108 -10.54 -1.77 3.47
N SER A 109 -10.25 -2.86 2.76
CA SER A 109 -9.47 -3.97 3.27
C SER A 109 -8.04 -3.55 3.63
N ASP A 110 -7.36 -2.83 2.73
CA ASP A 110 -5.99 -2.35 2.96
C ASP A 110 -5.93 -1.38 4.15
N SER A 111 -6.89 -0.44 4.24
CA SER A 111 -6.97 0.50 5.36
C SER A 111 -7.23 -0.20 6.71
N LEU A 112 -8.07 -1.24 6.73
CA LEU A 112 -8.29 -2.04 7.92
C LEU A 112 -7.04 -2.80 8.34
N HIS A 113 -6.29 -3.37 7.38
CA HIS A 113 -5.03 -4.06 7.68
C HIS A 113 -3.96 -3.10 8.21
N ASP A 114 -3.88 -1.88 7.66
CA ASP A 114 -2.94 -0.86 8.14
C ASP A 114 -3.27 -0.38 9.56
N LEU A 115 -4.57 -0.34 9.92
CA LEU A 115 -5.00 -0.02 11.29
C LEU A 115 -4.74 -1.14 12.31
N MET A 116 -4.54 -2.39 11.84
CA MET A 116 -4.28 -3.55 12.69
C MET A 116 -2.78 -3.86 12.85
N ASP A 117 -1.89 -2.85 12.84
CA ASP A 117 -0.44 -3.01 13.03
C ASP A 117 0.18 -4.04 12.07
N ARG A 118 -0.05 -3.85 10.77
CA ARG A 118 0.49 -4.74 9.74
C ARG A 118 2.01 -4.85 9.85
N ALA A 119 2.52 -6.07 9.99
CA ALA A 119 3.95 -6.36 9.90
C ALA A 119 4.51 -5.99 8.51
N VAL A 120 5.82 -5.73 8.44
CA VAL A 120 6.51 -5.57 7.16
C VAL A 120 6.56 -6.88 6.38
N ASP A 121 6.94 -6.81 5.11
CA ASP A 121 7.19 -7.99 4.29
C ASP A 121 8.42 -8.78 4.82
N ILE A 122 8.42 -10.08 4.59
CA ILE A 122 9.46 -11.01 5.07
C ILE A 122 10.85 -10.63 4.57
N GLU A 123 10.95 -10.03 3.37
CA GLU A 123 12.23 -9.61 2.79
C GLU A 123 12.83 -8.44 3.59
N THR A 124 12.02 -7.42 3.89
CA THR A 124 12.42 -6.28 4.71
C THR A 124 12.78 -6.71 6.13
N GLU A 125 11.99 -7.61 6.74
CA GLU A 125 12.27 -8.16 8.07
C GLU A 125 13.61 -8.90 8.11
N ASN A 126 13.87 -9.78 7.15
CA ASN A 126 15.14 -10.51 7.03
C ASN A 126 16.33 -9.57 6.78
N SER A 127 16.14 -8.51 6.00
CA SER A 127 17.17 -7.52 5.75
C SER A 127 17.55 -6.75 7.02
N ILE A 128 16.55 -6.33 7.82
CA ILE A 128 16.75 -5.70 9.13
C ILE A 128 17.46 -6.66 10.08
N LYS A 129 17.03 -7.93 10.13
CA LYS A 129 17.65 -9.00 10.93
C LYS A 129 19.12 -9.16 10.60
N THR A 130 19.47 -9.22 9.32
CA THR A 130 20.84 -9.35 8.84
C THR A 130 21.70 -8.15 9.25
N THR A 131 21.15 -6.94 9.15
CA THR A 131 21.84 -5.71 9.57
C THR A 131 22.13 -5.69 11.06
N LEU A 132 21.18 -6.12 11.89
CA LEU A 132 21.34 -6.22 13.35
C LEU A 132 22.43 -7.24 13.72
N LEU A 133 22.38 -8.45 13.13
CA LEU A 133 23.34 -9.51 13.38
C LEU A 133 24.75 -9.18 12.87
N SER A 134 24.89 -8.31 11.88
CA SER A 134 26.19 -7.85 11.38
C SER A 134 26.83 -6.77 12.26
N THR A 135 26.12 -6.28 13.28
CA THR A 135 26.64 -5.25 14.18
C THR A 135 27.63 -5.87 15.18
N PRO A 136 28.86 -5.35 15.30
CA PRO A 136 29.85 -5.86 16.24
C PRO A 136 29.35 -5.84 17.68
N GLY A 137 29.47 -6.98 18.37
CA GLY A 137 29.05 -7.15 19.75
C GLY A 137 27.60 -7.65 19.94
N VAL A 138 26.86 -7.83 18.86
CA VAL A 138 25.56 -8.52 18.87
C VAL A 138 25.82 -10.01 18.63
N GLU A 139 25.54 -10.86 19.62
CA GLU A 139 25.71 -12.31 19.56
C GLU A 139 24.47 -13.01 18.97
N GLY A 140 23.27 -12.46 19.23
CA GLY A 140 22.01 -12.98 18.73
C GLY A 140 20.90 -11.94 18.79
N ILE A 141 19.76 -12.27 18.20
CA ILE A 141 18.53 -11.49 18.30
C ILE A 141 17.32 -12.41 18.45
N HIS A 142 16.35 -12.00 19.22
CA HIS A 142 15.04 -12.64 19.29
C HIS A 142 13.93 -11.59 19.43
N ASP A 143 12.68 -12.04 19.36
CA ASP A 143 11.48 -11.20 19.50
C ASP A 143 11.49 -9.97 18.55
N LEU A 144 12.01 -10.14 17.32
CA LEU A 144 11.94 -9.08 16.32
C LEU A 144 10.49 -8.83 15.91
N LYS A 145 9.97 -7.66 16.24
CA LYS A 145 8.64 -7.19 15.89
C LYS A 145 8.73 -5.96 15.03
N THR A 146 7.98 -5.96 13.95
CA THR A 146 7.96 -4.85 12.99
C THR A 146 6.54 -4.37 12.78
N ARG A 147 6.36 -3.05 12.67
CA ARG A 147 5.07 -2.41 12.38
C ARG A 147 5.21 -1.36 11.31
N LYS A 148 4.29 -1.34 10.34
CA LYS A 148 4.19 -0.27 9.36
C LYS A 148 3.49 0.95 9.97
N MET A 149 4.12 2.13 9.79
CA MET A 149 3.51 3.43 10.07
C MET A 149 3.58 4.29 8.81
N GLY A 150 2.60 4.12 7.91
CA GLY A 150 2.64 4.72 6.58
C GLY A 150 3.78 4.14 5.74
N ASP A 151 4.68 5.00 5.25
CA ASP A 151 5.87 4.59 4.47
C ASP A 151 7.06 4.16 5.33
N LEU A 152 6.99 4.36 6.65
CA LEU A 152 8.07 4.06 7.57
C LEU A 152 7.78 2.80 8.39
N VAL A 153 8.82 2.23 8.97
CA VAL A 153 8.76 1.02 9.79
C VAL A 153 9.17 1.37 11.22
N VAL A 154 8.47 0.81 12.20
CA VAL A 154 8.90 0.79 13.60
C VAL A 154 9.36 -0.63 13.92
N VAL A 155 10.52 -0.74 14.58
CA VAL A 155 11.16 -2.00 14.91
C VAL A 155 11.35 -2.09 16.42
N ASP A 156 10.89 -3.20 17.01
CA ASP A 156 11.16 -3.58 18.38
C ASP A 156 11.95 -4.89 18.34
N VAL A 157 13.10 -4.95 19.05
CA VAL A 157 13.99 -6.11 18.98
C VAL A 157 14.74 -6.32 20.29
N HIS A 158 14.92 -7.57 20.66
CA HIS A 158 15.79 -8.00 21.74
C HIS A 158 17.15 -8.37 21.16
N LEU A 159 18.21 -7.72 21.69
CA LEU A 159 19.60 -7.95 21.33
C LEU A 159 20.28 -8.78 22.40
N GLU A 160 20.83 -9.91 22.02
CA GLU A 160 21.67 -10.75 22.88
C GLU A 160 23.11 -10.22 22.84
N ILE A 161 23.59 -9.74 23.98
CA ILE A 161 24.93 -9.14 24.13
C ILE A 161 25.63 -9.86 25.28
N ASP A 162 26.95 -10.04 25.20
CA ASP A 162 27.75 -10.70 26.23
C ASP A 162 27.47 -10.15 27.62
N GLY A 163 26.96 -11.00 28.53
CA GLY A 163 26.54 -10.66 29.87
C GLY A 163 27.67 -10.22 30.81
N ASP A 164 28.92 -10.50 30.48
CA ASP A 164 30.09 -10.08 31.25
C ASP A 164 30.49 -8.62 30.97
N LEU A 165 29.88 -7.97 29.96
CA LEU A 165 30.14 -6.58 29.63
C LEU A 165 29.45 -5.62 30.62
N SER A 166 30.06 -4.45 30.82
CA SER A 166 29.40 -3.41 31.58
C SER A 166 28.14 -2.89 30.88
N VAL A 167 27.15 -2.44 31.66
CA VAL A 167 25.91 -1.81 31.10
C VAL A 167 26.23 -0.70 30.10
N LYS A 168 27.30 0.07 30.33
CA LYS A 168 27.73 1.13 29.41
C LYS A 168 28.11 0.58 28.04
N VAL A 169 28.93 -0.47 28.00
CA VAL A 169 29.37 -1.09 26.73
C VAL A 169 28.21 -1.75 26.03
N GLY A 170 27.34 -2.48 26.75
CA GLY A 170 26.12 -3.04 26.18
C GLY A 170 25.19 -1.98 25.57
N HIS A 171 25.03 -0.83 26.25
CA HIS A 171 24.27 0.30 25.74
C HIS A 171 24.90 0.87 24.43
N ASP A 172 26.23 1.04 24.42
CA ASP A 172 26.92 1.57 23.24
C ASP A 172 26.75 0.64 22.01
N ILE A 173 26.76 -0.69 22.22
CA ILE A 173 26.48 -1.70 21.18
C ILE A 173 25.02 -1.56 20.69
N ALA A 174 24.05 -1.42 21.60
CA ALA A 174 22.65 -1.25 21.23
C ALA A 174 22.40 0.04 20.43
N VAL A 175 23.07 1.15 20.82
CA VAL A 175 23.04 2.39 20.07
C VAL A 175 23.63 2.24 18.67
N LEU A 176 24.72 1.50 18.53
CA LEU A 176 25.35 1.20 17.25
C LEU A 176 24.44 0.37 16.35
N ALA A 177 23.83 -0.69 16.89
CA ALA A 177 22.88 -1.54 16.19
C ALA A 177 21.65 -0.73 15.69
N ARG A 178 21.07 0.07 16.58
CA ARG A 178 19.97 0.99 16.24
C ARG A 178 20.36 1.93 15.11
N LYS A 179 21.51 2.57 15.18
CA LYS A 179 22.01 3.49 14.17
C LYS A 179 22.22 2.79 12.83
N SER A 180 22.79 1.59 12.84
CA SER A 180 23.02 0.79 11.63
C SER A 180 21.69 0.50 10.88
N VAL A 181 20.63 0.19 11.61
CA VAL A 181 19.30 -0.02 11.00
C VAL A 181 18.71 1.28 10.46
N LEU A 182 18.79 2.38 11.21
CA LEU A 182 18.26 3.67 10.78
C LEU A 182 18.97 4.22 9.53
N ASP A 183 20.28 3.98 9.40
CA ASP A 183 21.08 4.47 8.27
C ASP A 183 20.88 3.63 6.99
N ASN A 184 20.56 2.33 7.12
CA ASN A 184 20.46 1.41 5.99
C ASN A 184 19.03 1.06 5.56
N HIS A 185 18.02 1.31 6.42
CA HIS A 185 16.63 0.97 6.17
C HIS A 185 15.71 2.17 6.35
N HIS A 186 14.55 2.12 5.71
CA HIS A 186 13.53 3.20 5.81
C HIS A 186 12.68 3.03 7.08
N VAL A 187 13.35 3.20 8.23
CA VAL A 187 12.82 2.94 9.57
C VAL A 187 12.65 4.25 10.32
N LEU A 188 11.49 4.44 10.96
CA LEU A 188 11.19 5.62 11.78
C LEU A 188 11.89 5.56 13.13
N ASN A 189 11.86 4.39 13.76
CA ASN A 189 12.45 4.16 15.07
C ASN A 189 12.79 2.69 15.25
N VAL A 190 13.84 2.45 16.04
CA VAL A 190 14.23 1.11 16.51
C VAL A 190 14.29 1.15 18.01
N MET A 191 13.47 0.34 18.68
CA MET A 191 13.56 0.10 20.13
C MET A 191 14.34 -1.18 20.35
N THR A 192 15.45 -1.06 21.09
CA THR A 192 16.31 -2.18 21.42
C THR A 192 16.19 -2.52 22.89
N HIS A 193 15.89 -3.77 23.21
CA HIS A 193 16.04 -4.34 24.53
C HIS A 193 17.35 -5.14 24.53
N VAL A 194 18.12 -5.04 25.61
CA VAL A 194 19.42 -5.73 25.73
C VAL A 194 19.26 -6.88 26.71
N ASP A 195 19.47 -8.09 26.24
CA ASP A 195 19.44 -9.31 27.03
C ASP A 195 20.86 -9.88 27.17
N PRO A 196 21.27 -10.30 28.39
CA PRO A 196 22.58 -10.85 28.60
C PRO A 196 22.70 -12.26 28.00
N TYR A 197 23.71 -12.46 27.18
CA TYR A 197 24.09 -13.76 26.61
C TYR A 197 25.28 -14.33 27.37
N PHE A 198 25.18 -15.57 27.85
CA PHE A 198 26.28 -16.29 28.51
C PHE A 198 26.69 -17.50 27.67
N LYS A 199 27.95 -17.54 27.25
CA LYS A 199 28.52 -18.68 26.50
C LYS A 199 28.45 -19.96 27.35
N GLY A 200 27.57 -20.89 26.99
CA GLY A 200 27.40 -22.18 27.68
C GLY A 200 26.09 -22.33 28.44
N ASP A 201 25.28 -21.30 28.51
CA ASP A 201 23.92 -21.39 29.06
C ASP A 201 22.93 -21.74 27.94
N ASN A 202 22.49 -23.01 27.91
CA ASN A 202 21.44 -23.48 27.00
C ASN A 202 20.03 -23.13 27.56
N SER A 203 19.94 -22.20 28.48
CA SER A 203 18.63 -21.69 28.91
C SER A 203 17.99 -20.96 27.75
N PRO A 204 16.78 -21.34 27.29
CA PRO A 204 16.03 -20.51 26.36
C PRO A 204 15.82 -19.17 27.05
N GLY A 205 16.40 -18.11 26.48
CA GLY A 205 16.25 -16.75 26.99
C GLY A 205 14.84 -16.51 27.44
N CYS A 206 14.61 -15.73 28.49
CA CYS A 206 13.32 -15.48 29.13
C CYS A 206 12.28 -15.00 28.12
N GLY A 207 11.86 -15.88 27.24
CA GLY A 207 10.73 -15.70 26.34
C GLY A 207 9.46 -15.76 27.17
N GLY A 208 8.95 -14.61 27.59
CA GLY A 208 7.64 -14.49 28.18
C GLY A 208 6.59 -15.08 27.23
N LYS A 209 5.76 -15.95 27.81
CA LYS A 209 4.55 -16.50 27.19
C LYS A 209 3.57 -15.41 26.86
#